data_7e13f48bf1f77518d2d8db3b06c1d8cd
#
_entry.id   7e13f48bf1f77518d2d8db3b06c1d8cd
#
_cell.length_a   1.000
_cell.length_b   1.000
_cell.length_c   1.000
_cell.angle_alpha   90.00
_cell.angle_beta   90.00
_cell.angle_gamma   90.00
#
_symmetry.space_group_name_H-M   'P 1'
#
loop_
_entity.id
_entity.type
_entity.pdbx_description
1 polymer ?
#
loop_
_entity_poly.entity_id
_entity_poly.type
_entity_poly.pdbx_seq_one_letter_code
_entity_poly.pdbx_strand_id
1 'polypeptide(L)'
;LEESTDEALKDMQIEIISTDICEKTNAAARSGIFGHFEVQKGLSIHRLLKHFTRLETGEWQVSPALARRVGVRPHNLMKPADGLGQFDVILCRNVICDMARAQRSKALLTAARQLAAGGTLILGKQESAAGLIAGLDPSRDIRGAWVRNVETSGLTIAA
;
A
#
# COMPACT_ATOMS: atom_id res chain seq x y z
N LEU A 1 -8.04 5.44 -11.43
CA LEU A 1 -9.01 4.68 -12.21
C LEU A 1 -10.02 5.58 -12.92
N GLU A 2 -10.68 6.51 -12.21
CA GLU A 2 -11.59 7.49 -12.82
C GLU A 2 -10.94 8.34 -13.94
N GLU A 3 -9.62 8.45 -13.94
CA GLU A 3 -8.82 9.16 -14.94
C GLU A 3 -8.22 8.20 -15.99
N SER A 4 -8.48 6.90 -15.86
CA SER A 4 -8.01 5.92 -16.85
C SER A 4 -8.82 6.02 -18.14
N THR A 5 -8.14 5.88 -19.26
CA THR A 5 -8.76 5.71 -20.57
C THR A 5 -9.17 4.26 -20.85
N ASP A 6 -8.78 3.32 -19.99
CA ASP A 6 -9.14 1.91 -20.09
C ASP A 6 -10.55 1.69 -19.51
N GLU A 7 -11.48 1.32 -20.36
CA GLU A 7 -12.88 1.05 -19.99
C GLU A 7 -13.01 -0.08 -18.97
N ALA A 8 -12.16 -1.12 -19.05
CA ALA A 8 -12.17 -2.24 -18.12
C ALA A 8 -11.88 -1.81 -16.67
N LEU A 9 -11.14 -0.72 -16.47
CA LEU A 9 -10.83 -0.18 -15.16
C LEU A 9 -11.92 0.71 -14.56
N LYS A 10 -12.83 1.24 -15.38
CA LYS A 10 -13.89 2.14 -14.92
C LYS A 10 -14.94 1.41 -14.08
N ASP A 11 -15.26 0.17 -14.45
CA ASP A 11 -16.29 -0.65 -13.80
C ASP A 11 -15.72 -1.52 -12.66
N MET A 12 -14.40 -1.45 -12.42
CA MET A 12 -13.77 -2.22 -11.33
C MET A 12 -14.20 -1.72 -9.96
N GLN A 13 -14.73 -2.63 -9.16
CA GLN A 13 -14.90 -2.39 -7.73
C GLN A 13 -13.53 -2.52 -7.04
N ILE A 14 -13.11 -1.47 -6.34
CA ILE A 14 -11.84 -1.41 -5.65
C ILE A 14 -12.08 -1.18 -4.18
N GLU A 15 -11.57 -2.10 -3.37
CA GLU A 15 -11.44 -1.94 -1.94
C GLU A 15 -9.99 -1.56 -1.61
N ILE A 16 -9.81 -0.51 -0.83
CA ILE A 16 -8.50 -0.05 -0.36
C ILE A 16 -8.46 -0.21 1.16
N ILE A 17 -7.46 -0.92 1.66
CA ILE A 17 -7.21 -1.03 3.10
C ILE A 17 -5.86 -0.38 3.41
N SER A 18 -5.89 0.67 4.22
CA SER A 18 -4.71 1.31 4.77
C SER A 18 -4.44 0.79 6.17
N THR A 19 -3.18 0.47 6.47
CA THR A 19 -2.79 -0.03 7.79
C THR A 19 -1.56 0.70 8.32
N ASP A 20 -1.57 0.98 9.63
CA ASP A 20 -0.41 1.48 10.36
C ASP A 20 -0.42 0.92 11.78
N ILE A 21 0.75 0.80 12.41
CA ILE A 21 0.87 0.40 13.81
C ILE A 21 0.51 1.54 14.77
N CYS A 22 0.66 2.78 14.32
CA CYS A 22 0.43 3.99 15.11
C CYS A 22 -1.05 4.42 15.03
N GLU A 23 -1.75 4.41 16.15
CA GLU A 23 -3.17 4.83 16.17
C GLU A 23 -3.35 6.31 15.82
N LYS A 24 -2.39 7.17 16.13
CA LYS A 24 -2.41 8.58 15.73
C LYS A 24 -2.42 8.73 14.20
N THR A 25 -1.60 7.94 13.49
CA THR A 25 -1.57 7.89 12.02
C THR A 25 -2.90 7.38 11.47
N ASN A 26 -3.44 6.31 12.06
CA ASN A 26 -4.73 5.76 11.67
C ASN A 26 -5.88 6.76 11.88
N ALA A 27 -5.89 7.49 13.00
CA ALA A 27 -6.89 8.51 13.27
C ALA A 27 -6.80 9.67 12.25
N ALA A 28 -5.59 10.13 11.93
CA ALA A 28 -5.37 11.14 10.89
C ALA A 28 -5.86 10.65 9.52
N ALA A 29 -5.54 9.40 9.14
CA ALA A 29 -6.02 8.81 7.89
C ALA A 29 -7.55 8.72 7.83
N ARG A 30 -8.21 8.34 8.93
CA ARG A 30 -9.69 8.29 9.01
C ARG A 30 -10.33 9.68 8.92
N SER A 31 -9.69 10.72 9.46
CA SER A 31 -10.21 12.08 9.37
C SER A 31 -10.23 12.59 7.92
N GLY A 32 -9.33 12.10 7.07
CA GLY A 32 -9.16 12.59 5.71
C GLY A 32 -8.69 14.03 5.63
N ILE A 33 -8.14 14.58 6.73
CA ILE A 33 -7.59 15.94 6.80
C ILE A 33 -6.08 15.87 6.69
N PHE A 34 -5.51 16.65 5.80
CA PHE A 34 -4.10 16.66 5.47
C PHE A 34 -3.52 18.07 5.56
N GLY A 35 -2.32 18.18 6.09
CA GLY A 35 -1.58 19.43 6.11
C GLY A 35 -1.18 19.89 4.71
N HIS A 36 -0.94 21.20 4.58
CA HIS A 36 -0.56 21.81 3.30
C HIS A 36 0.67 21.14 2.65
N PHE A 37 1.69 20.84 3.44
CA PHE A 37 2.90 20.17 2.92
C PHE A 37 2.70 18.68 2.58
N GLU A 38 1.72 18.03 3.18
CA GLU A 38 1.43 16.61 2.90
C GLU A 38 0.81 16.46 1.52
N VAL A 39 -0.17 17.28 1.17
CA VAL A 39 -0.84 17.25 -0.14
C VAL A 39 0.06 17.66 -1.29
N GLN A 40 1.16 18.36 -1.03
CA GLN A 40 2.14 18.74 -2.06
C GLN A 40 3.10 17.60 -2.43
N LYS A 41 3.21 16.56 -1.60
CA LYS A 41 4.10 15.44 -1.84
C LYS A 41 3.52 14.47 -2.88
N GLY A 42 3.74 14.78 -4.17
CA GLY A 42 3.39 13.88 -5.27
C GLY A 42 1.94 14.01 -5.79
N LEU A 43 1.13 14.91 -5.22
CA LEU A 43 -0.20 15.21 -5.74
C LEU A 43 -0.13 16.42 -6.68
N SER A 44 -0.64 16.26 -7.91
CA SER A 44 -0.72 17.39 -8.85
C SER A 44 -1.77 18.41 -8.38
N ILE A 45 -1.57 19.69 -8.73
CA ILE A 45 -2.53 20.75 -8.38
C ILE A 45 -3.93 20.46 -8.94
N HIS A 46 -4.02 19.87 -10.12
CA HIS A 46 -5.29 19.49 -10.73
C HIS A 46 -6.03 18.45 -9.88
N ARG A 47 -5.34 17.40 -9.41
CA ARG A 47 -5.93 16.38 -8.52
C ARG A 47 -6.27 16.95 -7.15
N LEU A 48 -5.44 17.84 -6.62
CA LEU A 48 -5.71 18.53 -5.36
C LEU A 48 -7.02 19.30 -5.45
N LEU A 49 -7.19 20.16 -6.45
CA LEU A 49 -8.40 20.96 -6.62
C LEU A 49 -9.64 20.14 -6.97
N LYS A 50 -9.46 19.00 -7.64
CA LYS A 50 -10.56 18.10 -8.00
C LYS A 50 -11.09 17.28 -6.82
N HIS A 51 -10.19 16.85 -5.92
CA HIS A 51 -10.52 15.85 -4.90
C HIS A 51 -10.42 16.33 -3.47
N PHE A 52 -9.95 17.54 -3.22
CA PHE A 52 -9.80 18.11 -1.89
C PHE A 52 -10.43 19.49 -1.80
N THR A 53 -10.91 19.81 -0.62
CA THR A 53 -11.43 21.13 -0.27
C THR A 53 -10.51 21.75 0.78
N ARG A 54 -10.11 23.01 0.59
CA ARG A 54 -9.32 23.74 1.58
C ARG A 54 -10.21 24.18 2.72
N LEU A 55 -9.79 23.89 3.95
CA LEU A 55 -10.47 24.31 5.17
C LEU A 55 -10.02 25.73 5.58
N GLU A 56 -10.79 26.38 6.45
CA GLU A 56 -10.44 27.68 7.03
C GLU A 56 -9.15 27.65 7.85
N THR A 57 -8.81 26.49 8.43
CA THR A 57 -7.56 26.22 9.13
C THR A 57 -6.33 26.19 8.21
N GLY A 58 -6.52 26.18 6.88
CA GLY A 58 -5.46 26.04 5.88
C GLY A 58 -5.11 24.61 5.52
N GLU A 59 -5.70 23.63 6.20
CA GLU A 59 -5.61 22.20 5.90
C GLU A 59 -6.50 21.83 4.71
N TRP A 60 -6.36 20.58 4.24
CA TRP A 60 -7.10 20.07 3.10
C TRP A 60 -7.89 18.81 3.47
N GLN A 61 -9.18 18.84 3.23
CA GLN A 61 -10.09 17.73 3.43
C GLN A 61 -10.27 16.95 2.11
N VAL A 62 -9.97 15.65 2.11
CA VAL A 62 -10.29 14.78 0.97
C VAL A 62 -11.80 14.66 0.78
N SER A 63 -12.25 14.53 -0.45
CA SER A 63 -13.69 14.38 -0.75
C SER A 63 -14.28 13.15 -0.04
N PRO A 64 -15.49 13.24 0.52
CA PRO A 64 -16.14 12.11 1.19
C PRO A 64 -16.31 10.89 0.29
N ALA A 65 -16.43 11.08 -1.03
CA ALA A 65 -16.54 10.01 -2.01
C ALA A 65 -15.26 9.15 -2.05
N LEU A 66 -14.08 9.77 -1.97
CA LEU A 66 -12.81 9.04 -1.90
C LEU A 66 -12.54 8.47 -0.50
N ALA A 67 -12.83 9.24 0.55
CA ALA A 67 -12.62 8.79 1.92
C ALA A 67 -13.35 7.47 2.22
N ARG A 68 -14.58 7.32 1.75
CA ARG A 68 -15.39 6.10 1.95
C ARG A 68 -14.84 4.86 1.26
N ARG A 69 -13.94 5.00 0.29
CA ARG A 69 -13.31 3.87 -0.42
C ARG A 69 -12.11 3.29 0.33
N VAL A 70 -11.69 3.93 1.42
CA VAL A 70 -10.49 3.52 2.18
C VAL A 70 -10.89 3.07 3.57
N GLY A 71 -10.73 1.77 3.84
CA GLY A 71 -10.80 1.22 5.18
C GLY A 71 -9.46 1.43 5.90
N VAL A 72 -9.48 2.03 7.10
CA VAL A 72 -8.26 2.22 7.90
C VAL A 72 -8.29 1.29 9.11
N ARG A 73 -7.26 0.45 9.26
CA ARG A 73 -7.17 -0.57 10.31
C ARG A 73 -5.80 -0.54 11.00
N PRO A 74 -5.72 -0.71 12.33
CA PRO A 74 -4.44 -0.89 13.01
C PRO A 74 -3.84 -2.25 12.62
N HIS A 75 -2.56 -2.27 12.23
CA HIS A 75 -1.84 -3.51 11.98
C HIS A 75 -0.35 -3.36 12.21
N ASN A 76 0.27 -4.39 12.77
CA ASN A 76 1.71 -4.52 12.94
C ASN A 76 2.25 -5.56 11.96
N LEU A 77 3.08 -5.16 11.01
CA LEU A 77 3.71 -6.05 10.01
C LEU A 77 4.52 -7.21 10.62
N MET A 78 4.87 -7.13 11.90
CA MET A 78 5.56 -8.22 12.62
C MET A 78 4.59 -9.30 13.12
N LYS A 79 3.27 -9.11 12.97
CA LYS A 79 2.22 -10.05 13.38
C LYS A 79 1.50 -10.63 12.15
N PRO A 80 0.90 -11.83 12.26
CA PRO A 80 0.04 -12.37 11.20
C PRO A 80 -1.07 -11.39 10.82
N ALA A 81 -1.43 -11.36 9.54
CA ALA A 81 -2.41 -10.44 8.98
C ALA A 81 -3.70 -11.15 8.50
N ASP A 82 -4.00 -12.33 9.05
CA ASP A 82 -5.06 -13.24 8.58
C ASP A 82 -6.46 -12.58 8.53
N GLY A 83 -6.69 -11.57 9.38
CA GLY A 83 -7.94 -10.81 9.39
C GLY A 83 -8.06 -9.70 8.33
N LEU A 84 -7.02 -9.46 7.52
CA LEU A 84 -7.04 -8.43 6.49
C LEU A 84 -7.54 -8.94 5.12
N GLY A 85 -7.47 -10.25 4.88
CA GLY A 85 -7.81 -10.86 3.59
C GLY A 85 -6.62 -10.95 2.62
N GLN A 86 -6.92 -11.21 1.34
CA GLN A 86 -5.91 -11.27 0.27
C GLN A 86 -6.08 -10.09 -0.67
N PHE A 87 -4.97 -9.64 -1.25
CA PHE A 87 -4.89 -8.43 -2.07
C PHE A 87 -4.21 -8.72 -3.41
N ASP A 88 -4.72 -8.10 -4.47
CA ASP A 88 -4.08 -8.12 -5.79
C ASP A 88 -2.85 -7.22 -5.80
N VAL A 89 -2.86 -6.13 -5.03
CA VAL A 89 -1.74 -5.18 -4.94
C VAL A 89 -1.51 -4.77 -3.48
N ILE A 90 -0.26 -4.86 -3.03
CA ILE A 90 0.18 -4.34 -1.73
C ILE A 90 1.23 -3.25 -1.95
N LEU A 91 1.00 -2.06 -1.41
CA LEU A 91 1.97 -0.96 -1.39
C LEU A 91 2.67 -0.94 -0.03
N CYS A 92 3.93 -1.40 0.03
CA CYS A 92 4.75 -1.36 1.24
C CYS A 92 6.01 -0.54 0.95
N ARG A 93 5.87 0.79 0.96
CA ARG A 93 6.93 1.72 0.55
C ARG A 93 7.47 2.52 1.73
N ASN A 94 8.81 2.56 1.85
CA ASN A 94 9.53 3.29 2.89
C ASN A 94 9.15 2.84 4.32
N VAL A 95 8.89 1.54 4.48
CA VAL A 95 8.50 0.94 5.77
C VAL A 95 9.60 0.04 6.32
N ILE A 96 10.24 -0.73 5.43
CA ILE A 96 11.21 -1.76 5.82
C ILE A 96 12.68 -1.32 5.71
N CYS A 97 12.95 -0.13 5.17
CA CYS A 97 14.31 0.35 4.92
C CYS A 97 15.18 0.42 6.18
N ASP A 98 14.60 0.83 7.31
CA ASP A 98 15.31 1.00 8.58
C ASP A 98 15.29 -0.26 9.47
N MET A 99 14.64 -1.34 9.01
CA MET A 99 14.58 -2.60 9.75
C MET A 99 15.86 -3.43 9.58
N ALA A 100 16.29 -4.14 10.63
CA ALA A 100 17.32 -5.17 10.51
C ALA A 100 16.87 -6.29 9.55
N ARG A 101 17.83 -7.01 8.91
CA ARG A 101 17.53 -8.02 7.88
C ARG A 101 16.45 -9.04 8.31
N ALA A 102 16.58 -9.60 9.51
CA ALA A 102 15.62 -10.60 10.01
C ALA A 102 14.20 -10.04 10.17
N GLN A 103 14.09 -8.80 10.66
CA GLN A 103 12.80 -8.11 10.80
C GLN A 103 12.21 -7.78 9.44
N ARG A 104 13.05 -7.33 8.50
CA ARG A 104 12.66 -7.05 7.11
C ARG A 104 12.10 -8.30 6.44
N SER A 105 12.79 -9.44 6.55
CA SER A 105 12.31 -10.72 6.01
C SER A 105 10.96 -11.12 6.61
N LYS A 106 10.79 -10.97 7.91
CA LYS A 106 9.52 -11.29 8.59
C LYS A 106 8.37 -10.37 8.14
N ALA A 107 8.61 -9.06 8.06
CA ALA A 107 7.62 -8.08 7.60
C ALA A 107 7.22 -8.35 6.13
N LEU A 108 8.19 -8.61 5.26
CA LEU A 108 7.95 -8.95 3.86
C LEU A 108 7.17 -10.27 3.71
N LEU A 109 7.50 -11.29 4.50
CA LEU A 109 6.77 -12.55 4.49
C LEU A 109 5.31 -12.36 4.92
N THR A 110 5.08 -11.54 5.96
CA THR A 110 3.71 -11.20 6.40
C THR A 110 2.93 -10.53 5.26
N ALA A 111 3.50 -9.51 4.62
CA ALA A 111 2.86 -8.83 3.48
C ALA A 111 2.65 -9.78 2.29
N ALA A 112 3.66 -10.58 1.93
CA ALA A 112 3.59 -11.48 0.79
C ALA A 112 2.53 -12.59 0.95
N ARG A 113 2.29 -13.05 2.16
CA ARG A 113 1.23 -14.04 2.47
C ARG A 113 -0.18 -13.49 2.22
N GLN A 114 -0.34 -12.17 2.28
CA GLN A 114 -1.61 -11.51 1.97
C GLN A 114 -1.77 -11.19 0.47
N LEU A 115 -0.78 -11.45 -0.37
CA LEU A 115 -0.97 -11.35 -1.82
C LEU A 115 -1.80 -12.52 -2.33
N ALA A 116 -2.74 -12.25 -3.23
CA ALA A 116 -3.37 -13.25 -4.07
C ALA A 116 -2.32 -13.92 -4.97
N ALA A 117 -2.62 -15.08 -5.55
CA ALA A 117 -1.77 -15.71 -6.55
C ALA A 117 -1.59 -14.77 -7.76
N GLY A 118 -0.36 -14.50 -8.16
CA GLY A 118 -0.04 -13.49 -9.17
C GLY A 118 -0.14 -12.05 -8.70
N GLY A 119 -0.50 -11.81 -7.45
CA GLY A 119 -0.58 -10.47 -6.86
C GLY A 119 0.79 -9.79 -6.73
N THR A 120 0.79 -8.48 -6.67
CA THR A 120 1.98 -7.64 -6.77
C THR A 120 2.27 -6.87 -5.49
N LEU A 121 3.49 -7.00 -4.96
CA LEU A 121 4.04 -6.17 -3.87
C LEU A 121 4.89 -5.06 -4.44
N ILE A 122 4.57 -3.81 -4.13
CA ILE A 122 5.34 -2.63 -4.57
C ILE A 122 6.11 -2.06 -3.38
N LEU A 123 7.43 -1.99 -3.52
CA LEU A 123 8.37 -1.51 -2.51
C LEU A 123 8.88 -0.10 -2.83
N GLY A 124 9.46 0.56 -1.84
CA GLY A 124 10.12 1.85 -2.00
C GLY A 124 11.44 1.74 -2.81
N LYS A 125 11.93 2.87 -3.30
CA LYS A 125 13.12 2.93 -4.18
C LYS A 125 14.39 2.29 -3.55
N GLN A 126 14.52 2.35 -2.23
CA GLN A 126 15.66 1.82 -1.48
C GLN A 126 15.38 0.47 -0.82
N GLU A 127 14.24 -0.13 -1.15
CA GLU A 127 13.77 -1.39 -0.57
C GLU A 127 13.80 -2.51 -1.62
N SER A 128 14.07 -3.74 -1.18
CA SER A 128 14.13 -4.90 -2.06
C SER A 128 13.72 -6.16 -1.30
N ALA A 129 13.04 -7.06 -1.98
CA ALA A 129 12.74 -8.41 -1.49
C ALA A 129 13.75 -9.45 -2.00
N ALA A 130 14.74 -9.05 -2.81
CA ALA A 130 15.72 -9.96 -3.39
C ALA A 130 16.46 -10.76 -2.30
N GLY A 131 16.44 -12.09 -2.43
CA GLY A 131 17.11 -12.98 -1.47
C GLY A 131 16.57 -12.92 -0.04
N LEU A 132 15.34 -12.40 0.15
CA LEU A 132 14.68 -12.37 1.46
C LEU A 132 13.48 -13.30 1.52
N ILE A 133 12.71 -13.42 0.45
CA ILE A 133 11.49 -14.23 0.39
C ILE A 133 11.52 -15.11 -0.86
N ALA A 134 11.47 -16.43 -0.67
CA ALA A 134 11.26 -17.38 -1.74
C ALA A 134 9.78 -17.33 -2.17
N GLY A 135 9.53 -17.37 -3.47
CA GLY A 135 8.18 -17.27 -4.05
C GLY A 135 7.73 -15.84 -4.36
N LEU A 136 8.61 -14.85 -4.20
CA LEU A 136 8.45 -13.51 -4.75
C LEU A 136 9.49 -13.29 -5.85
N ASP A 137 9.03 -13.07 -7.07
CA ASP A 137 9.88 -12.79 -8.23
C ASP A 137 9.84 -11.29 -8.59
N PRO A 138 10.97 -10.70 -9.01
CA PRO A 138 10.95 -9.30 -9.46
C PRO A 138 10.06 -9.17 -10.72
N SER A 139 9.21 -8.15 -10.74
CA SER A 139 8.43 -7.82 -11.94
C SER A 139 9.35 -7.43 -13.09
N ARG A 140 9.03 -7.90 -14.31
CA ARG A 140 9.74 -7.53 -15.53
C ARG A 140 9.34 -6.14 -16.03
N ASP A 141 8.12 -5.72 -15.71
CA ASP A 141 7.49 -4.52 -16.28
C ASP A 141 7.56 -3.31 -15.35
N ILE A 142 7.58 -3.56 -14.02
CA ILE A 142 7.49 -2.49 -13.02
C ILE A 142 8.67 -2.57 -12.07
N ARG A 143 9.54 -1.56 -12.12
CA ARG A 143 10.68 -1.46 -11.21
C ARG A 143 10.21 -1.30 -9.75
N GLY A 144 10.77 -2.09 -8.85
CA GLY A 144 10.41 -2.09 -7.42
C GLY A 144 9.15 -2.90 -7.10
N ALA A 145 8.56 -3.54 -8.10
CA ALA A 145 7.45 -4.47 -7.90
C ALA A 145 7.95 -5.92 -7.88
N TRP A 146 7.28 -6.73 -7.06
CA TRP A 146 7.54 -8.14 -6.83
C TRP A 146 6.24 -8.92 -6.98
N VAL A 147 6.22 -9.97 -7.79
CA VAL A 147 5.03 -10.75 -8.06
C VAL A 147 5.07 -12.05 -7.28
N ARG A 148 3.97 -12.40 -6.64
CA ARG A 148 3.82 -13.70 -6.00
C ARG A 148 3.75 -14.79 -7.07
N ASN A 149 4.73 -15.70 -7.05
CA ASN A 149 4.78 -16.82 -7.98
C ASN A 149 3.62 -17.79 -7.71
N VAL A 150 2.91 -18.15 -8.77
CA VAL A 150 1.73 -19.04 -8.73
C VAL A 150 2.16 -20.50 -8.55
N GLU A 151 3.33 -20.87 -9.08
CA GLU A 151 3.82 -22.24 -9.08
C GLU A 151 4.50 -22.64 -7.76
N THR A 152 4.87 -21.68 -6.93
CA THR A 152 5.53 -21.95 -5.65
C THR A 152 4.50 -22.32 -4.60
N SER A 153 4.56 -23.52 -4.09
CA SER A 153 3.63 -24.08 -3.09
C SER A 153 3.63 -23.39 -1.71
N GLY A 154 4.50 -22.42 -1.50
CA GLY A 154 4.53 -21.64 -0.27
C GLY A 154 5.58 -20.51 -0.28
N LEU A 155 5.24 -19.43 0.42
CA LEU A 155 6.16 -18.31 0.67
C LEU A 155 6.97 -18.58 1.93
N THR A 156 8.29 -18.52 1.84
CA THR A 156 9.20 -18.75 2.96
C THR A 156 10.31 -17.69 2.98
N ILE A 157 10.92 -17.48 4.16
CA ILE A 157 12.15 -16.69 4.24
C ILE A 157 13.25 -17.45 3.51
N ALA A 158 13.95 -16.77 2.61
CA ALA A 158 15.08 -17.36 1.92
C ALA A 158 16.24 -17.65 2.91
N ALA A 159 16.94 -18.76 2.71
CA ALA A 159 18.05 -19.17 3.55
C ALA A 159 19.27 -18.24 3.46
#